data_ef07062de80564d766f458f483685c2b
#
_entry.id   ef07062de80564d766f458f483685c2b
#
_cell.length_a   1.000
_cell.length_b   1.000
_cell.length_c   1.000
_cell.angle_alpha   90.00
_cell.angle_beta   90.00
_cell.angle_gamma   90.00
#
_symmetry.space_group_name_H-M   'P 1'
#
loop_
_entity.id
_entity.type
_entity.pdbx_description
1 polymer ?
#
loop_
_entity_poly.entity_id
_entity_poly.type
_entity_poly.pdbx_seq_one_letter_code
_entity_poly.pdbx_strand_id
1 'polypeptide(L)'
;WVKSYVNMGAQSKESRHTKHFRKDEYDPRTAINHGKRGLRTVPDGELASVRLGNWNSGSEAERIEYKYHVDARSSAVMMLKYAVVLEKPQDQCKPNPGFLLRVLDKNRKLISECASADFDYKKAAASTDTTWHKSANNSDPIDPNPQNSNDVMWKDWTPVGVNLSAYDGQDLTVQL
;
A
#
# COMPACT_ATOMS: atom_id res chain seq x y z
N TRP A 1 13.16 -12.44 -7.20
CA TRP A 1 11.79 -12.96 -7.00
C TRP A 1 11.74 -13.67 -5.66
N VAL A 2 11.21 -13.04 -4.64
CA VAL A 2 10.86 -13.74 -3.40
C VAL A 2 9.53 -14.45 -3.67
N LYS A 3 9.48 -15.77 -3.48
CA LYS A 3 8.20 -16.47 -3.46
C LYS A 3 7.38 -15.90 -2.33
N SER A 4 6.32 -15.18 -2.68
CA SER A 4 5.44 -14.57 -1.72
C SER A 4 4.59 -15.63 -1.05
N TYR A 5 4.72 -15.76 0.25
CA TYR A 5 3.79 -16.53 1.06
C TYR A 5 2.71 -15.57 1.53
N VAL A 6 1.47 -15.87 1.19
CA VAL A 6 0.34 -15.15 1.73
C VAL A 6 0.00 -15.78 3.07
N ASN A 7 0.31 -15.10 4.17
CA ASN A 7 -0.20 -15.47 5.47
C ASN A 7 -1.67 -15.07 5.57
N MET A 8 -2.52 -16.04 5.76
CA MET A 8 -3.95 -15.84 5.95
C MET A 8 -4.22 -15.60 7.43
N GLY A 9 -4.63 -14.42 7.79
CA GLY A 9 -5.39 -14.16 9.01
C GLY A 9 -4.68 -13.53 10.20
N ALA A 10 -3.43 -13.74 10.48
CA ALA A 10 -2.77 -13.09 11.61
C ALA A 10 -1.92 -11.91 11.12
N GLN A 11 -2.09 -10.75 11.73
CA GLN A 11 -1.11 -9.68 11.61
C GLN A 11 0.14 -10.11 12.38
N SER A 12 1.14 -10.51 11.65
CA SER A 12 2.44 -10.82 12.23
C SER A 12 3.44 -9.79 11.74
N LYS A 13 4.27 -9.33 12.65
CA LYS A 13 5.45 -8.50 12.39
C LYS A 13 6.34 -9.09 11.29
N GLU A 14 6.32 -10.41 11.14
CA GLU A 14 7.16 -11.16 10.21
C GLU A 14 6.47 -11.47 8.87
N SER A 15 5.15 -11.27 8.78
CA SER A 15 4.39 -11.59 7.57
C SER A 15 4.62 -10.55 6.49
N ARG A 16 5.25 -10.95 5.39
CA ARG A 16 5.53 -10.07 4.23
C ARG A 16 4.31 -9.82 3.36
N HIS A 17 3.39 -10.78 3.31
CA HIS A 17 2.13 -10.69 2.61
C HIS A 17 1.03 -11.13 3.55
N THR A 18 0.03 -10.30 3.75
CA THR A 18 -1.11 -10.61 4.62
C THR A 18 -2.40 -10.31 3.89
N LYS A 19 -3.33 -11.26 3.90
CA LYS A 19 -4.72 -11.01 3.48
C LYS A 19 -5.55 -10.61 4.68
N HIS A 20 -6.29 -9.52 4.55
CA HIS A 20 -7.25 -9.05 5.52
C HIS A 20 -8.66 -9.26 5.00
N PHE A 21 -9.55 -9.77 5.85
CA PHE A 21 -10.97 -10.02 5.55
C PHE A 21 -11.89 -9.35 6.56
N ARG A 22 -11.35 -8.85 7.68
CA ARG A 22 -12.12 -8.26 8.76
C ARG A 22 -12.29 -6.77 8.51
N LYS A 23 -13.55 -6.36 8.37
CA LYS A 23 -13.93 -4.98 8.10
C LYS A 23 -13.81 -4.05 9.31
N ASP A 24 -13.75 -4.60 10.51
CA ASP A 24 -13.64 -3.88 11.79
C ASP A 24 -12.21 -3.78 12.31
N GLU A 25 -11.24 -4.29 11.54
CA GLU A 25 -9.83 -4.28 11.91
C GLU A 25 -9.13 -3.02 11.38
N TYR A 26 -8.24 -2.48 12.21
CA TYR A 26 -7.42 -1.31 11.89
C TYR A 26 -5.95 -1.68 11.94
N ASP A 27 -5.16 -1.05 11.08
CA ASP A 27 -3.72 -1.19 11.11
C ASP A 27 -3.17 -0.56 12.42
N PRO A 28 -2.46 -1.34 13.25
CA PRO A 28 -2.03 -0.87 14.56
C PRO A 28 -0.97 0.22 14.51
N ARG A 29 -0.25 0.36 13.38
CA ARG A 29 0.78 1.38 13.19
C ARG A 29 0.20 2.74 12.81
N THR A 30 -1.10 2.80 12.47
CA THR A 30 -1.76 4.00 11.98
C THR A 30 -2.66 4.66 13.02
N ALA A 31 -2.53 4.25 14.30
CA ALA A 31 -3.30 4.88 15.37
C ALA A 31 -3.07 6.40 15.41
N ILE A 32 -4.16 7.16 15.49
CA ILE A 32 -4.11 8.61 15.63
C ILE A 32 -4.28 8.96 17.11
N ASN A 33 -3.49 9.92 17.62
CA ASN A 33 -3.63 10.41 18.99
C ASN A 33 -5.08 10.87 19.27
N HIS A 34 -5.51 10.72 20.52
CA HIS A 34 -6.84 11.11 21.00
C HIS A 34 -8.00 10.19 20.62
N GLY A 35 -7.76 8.87 20.52
CA GLY A 35 -8.83 7.88 20.34
C GLY A 35 -9.43 7.82 18.94
N LYS A 36 -8.89 8.54 17.98
CA LYS A 36 -9.26 8.38 16.57
C LYS A 36 -8.66 7.08 16.03
N ARG A 37 -9.49 6.31 15.36
CA ARG A 37 -9.08 5.08 14.70
C ARG A 37 -8.23 5.43 13.46
N GLY A 38 -7.20 4.63 13.21
CA GLY A 38 -6.34 4.77 12.04
C GLY A 38 -6.93 4.14 10.77
N LEU A 39 -6.05 3.65 9.91
CA LEU A 39 -6.40 3.01 8.64
C LEU A 39 -7.12 1.68 8.88
N ARG A 40 -8.30 1.52 8.30
CA ARG A 40 -8.93 0.19 8.21
C ARG A 40 -8.11 -0.71 7.31
N THR A 41 -7.93 -1.98 7.72
CA THR A 41 -7.20 -2.96 6.91
C THR A 41 -7.96 -3.38 5.66
N VAL A 42 -9.29 -3.29 5.66
CA VAL A 42 -10.15 -3.51 4.49
C VAL A 42 -10.95 -2.25 4.22
N PRO A 43 -10.90 -1.69 3.00
CA PRO A 43 -11.64 -0.48 2.66
C PRO A 43 -13.16 -0.73 2.64
N ASP A 44 -13.93 0.32 2.87
CA ASP A 44 -15.38 0.25 2.84
C ASP A 44 -15.87 -0.22 1.46
N GLY A 45 -16.84 -1.13 1.49
CA GLY A 45 -17.42 -1.74 0.29
C GLY A 45 -16.66 -2.95 -0.26
N GLU A 46 -15.44 -3.22 0.22
CA GLU A 46 -14.63 -4.34 -0.25
C GLU A 46 -14.75 -5.57 0.67
N LEU A 47 -14.41 -6.74 0.12
CA LEU A 47 -14.45 -8.01 0.86
C LEU A 47 -13.12 -8.34 1.52
N ALA A 48 -12.03 -7.88 0.94
CA ALA A 48 -10.67 -8.18 1.40
C ALA A 48 -9.67 -7.15 0.90
N SER A 49 -8.48 -7.17 1.50
CA SER A 49 -7.30 -6.46 1.01
C SER A 49 -6.05 -7.34 1.13
N VAL A 50 -4.99 -6.91 0.48
CA VAL A 50 -3.66 -7.52 0.59
C VAL A 50 -2.69 -6.45 1.06
N ARG A 51 -2.01 -6.70 2.18
CA ARG A 51 -0.87 -5.90 2.63
C ARG A 51 0.41 -6.50 2.05
N LEU A 52 1.23 -5.66 1.44
CA LEU A 52 2.60 -5.96 1.05
C LEU A 52 3.54 -5.32 2.06
N GLY A 53 4.63 -6.00 2.38
CA GLY A 53 5.57 -5.57 3.41
C GLY A 53 5.19 -6.02 4.81
N ASN A 54 6.15 -5.89 5.70
CA ASN A 54 6.02 -6.18 7.12
C ASN A 54 6.45 -4.96 7.95
N TRP A 55 6.48 -5.12 9.28
CA TRP A 55 6.90 -4.06 10.21
C TRP A 55 8.37 -4.15 10.61
N ASN A 56 9.13 -5.04 9.98
CA ASN A 56 10.57 -5.17 10.26
C ASN A 56 11.36 -4.18 9.42
N SER A 57 12.34 -3.54 10.03
CA SER A 57 13.33 -2.78 9.30
C SER A 57 14.36 -3.74 8.69
N GLY A 58 14.39 -3.91 7.37
CA GLY A 58 15.21 -4.92 6.74
C GLY A 58 15.74 -4.58 5.34
N SER A 59 15.39 -3.43 4.79
CA SER A 59 15.70 -3.06 3.40
C SER A 59 15.15 -4.09 2.39
N GLU A 60 14.00 -4.64 2.69
CA GLU A 60 13.32 -5.63 1.88
C GLU A 60 12.28 -4.95 0.98
N ALA A 61 11.95 -5.58 -0.13
CA ALA A 61 10.91 -5.12 -1.03
C ALA A 61 10.03 -6.28 -1.46
N GLU A 62 8.75 -6.04 -1.49
CA GLU A 62 7.73 -6.97 -1.98
C GLU A 62 7.13 -6.44 -3.25
N ARG A 63 6.73 -7.37 -4.11
CA ARG A 63 6.06 -7.04 -5.35
C ARG A 63 4.96 -8.04 -5.64
N ILE A 64 3.80 -7.52 -6.04
CA ILE A 64 2.73 -8.30 -6.64
C ILE A 64 2.49 -7.83 -8.07
N GLU A 65 2.27 -8.75 -8.98
CA GLU A 65 1.87 -8.46 -10.35
C GLU A 65 0.60 -9.23 -10.68
N TYR A 66 -0.35 -8.53 -11.27
CA TYR A 66 -1.59 -9.09 -11.78
C TYR A 66 -1.70 -8.79 -13.28
N LYS A 67 -1.86 -9.84 -14.09
CA LYS A 67 -2.14 -9.71 -15.52
C LYS A 67 -3.63 -9.59 -15.74
N TYR A 68 -4.03 -8.61 -16.49
CA TYR A 68 -5.42 -8.31 -16.81
C TYR A 68 -5.60 -8.24 -18.33
N HIS A 69 -6.44 -9.12 -18.88
CA HIS A 69 -6.85 -9.04 -20.28
C HIS A 69 -7.99 -8.04 -20.41
N VAL A 70 -7.83 -7.02 -21.24
CA VAL A 70 -8.83 -5.95 -21.40
C VAL A 70 -9.91 -6.40 -22.36
N ASP A 71 -11.15 -6.41 -21.91
CA ASP A 71 -12.36 -6.45 -22.74
C ASP A 71 -13.14 -5.16 -22.49
N ALA A 72 -12.92 -4.17 -23.32
CA ALA A 72 -13.51 -2.84 -23.16
C ALA A 72 -15.03 -2.84 -23.38
N ARG A 73 -15.61 -3.91 -23.96
CA ARG A 73 -17.07 -4.08 -24.09
C ARG A 73 -17.70 -4.47 -22.75
N SER A 74 -16.97 -5.19 -21.90
CA SER A 74 -17.44 -5.55 -20.55
C SER A 74 -17.08 -4.49 -19.52
N SER A 75 -15.91 -3.86 -19.63
CA SER A 75 -15.52 -2.75 -18.75
C SER A 75 -14.43 -1.89 -19.41
N ALA A 76 -14.74 -0.63 -19.62
CA ALA A 76 -13.79 0.38 -20.12
C ALA A 76 -12.98 1.04 -19.01
N VAL A 77 -13.28 0.74 -17.75
CA VAL A 77 -12.59 1.35 -16.60
C VAL A 77 -12.22 0.25 -15.59
N MET A 78 -10.95 0.23 -15.21
CA MET A 78 -10.47 -0.56 -14.08
C MET A 78 -10.36 0.35 -12.85
N MET A 79 -10.97 -0.08 -11.75
CA MET A 79 -10.86 0.61 -10.46
C MET A 79 -9.91 -0.16 -9.54
N LEU A 80 -8.91 0.55 -9.02
CA LEU A 80 -7.98 0.04 -8.02
C LEU A 80 -8.14 0.87 -6.76
N LYS A 81 -7.94 0.27 -5.59
CA LYS A 81 -7.83 0.97 -4.32
C LYS A 81 -6.52 0.60 -3.66
N TYR A 82 -5.79 1.58 -3.16
CA TYR A 82 -4.58 1.36 -2.39
C TYR A 82 -4.57 2.25 -1.14
N ALA A 83 -3.88 1.80 -0.12
CA ALA A 83 -3.49 2.58 1.04
C ALA A 83 -1.98 2.41 1.26
N VAL A 84 -1.36 3.39 1.90
CA VAL A 84 0.10 3.40 2.08
C VAL A 84 0.43 3.60 3.54
N VAL A 85 1.36 2.82 4.07
CA VAL A 85 1.91 2.96 5.42
C VAL A 85 3.43 2.91 5.33
N LEU A 86 4.09 4.02 5.64
CA LEU A 86 5.54 4.19 5.51
C LEU A 86 6.14 4.56 6.86
N GLU A 87 7.02 3.72 7.36
CA GLU A 87 7.75 3.98 8.59
C GLU A 87 8.93 4.93 8.32
N LYS A 88 9.20 5.84 9.25
CA LYS A 88 10.38 6.71 9.19
C LYS A 88 11.66 5.87 9.23
N PRO A 89 12.57 6.02 8.26
CA PRO A 89 13.83 5.30 8.28
C PRO A 89 14.66 5.69 9.51
N GLN A 90 15.21 4.70 10.18
CA GLN A 90 16.10 4.92 11.35
C GLN A 90 17.44 5.49 10.93
N ASP A 91 17.92 5.14 9.75
CA ASP A 91 19.20 5.55 9.21
C ASP A 91 19.00 6.35 7.93
N GLN A 92 19.52 7.57 7.92
CA GLN A 92 19.40 8.46 6.75
C GLN A 92 20.21 7.98 5.54
N CYS A 93 21.13 7.06 5.74
CA CYS A 93 21.93 6.46 4.67
C CYS A 93 21.23 5.28 3.96
N LYS A 94 20.10 4.80 4.51
CA LYS A 94 19.29 3.75 3.88
C LYS A 94 18.26 4.32 2.94
N PRO A 95 17.85 3.56 1.90
CA PRO A 95 16.72 3.94 1.07
C PRO A 95 15.47 4.20 1.92
N ASN A 96 14.70 5.23 1.55
CA ASN A 96 13.43 5.47 2.22
C ASN A 96 12.45 4.34 1.89
N PRO A 97 11.64 3.91 2.88
CA PRO A 97 10.47 3.10 2.57
C PRO A 97 9.61 3.77 1.51
N GLY A 98 9.13 2.99 0.57
CA GLY A 98 8.37 3.51 -0.56
C GLY A 98 7.25 2.59 -1.00
N PHE A 99 6.35 3.15 -1.77
CA PHE A 99 5.24 2.46 -2.41
C PHE A 99 5.18 2.86 -3.89
N LEU A 100 5.00 1.86 -4.73
CA LEU A 100 4.92 2.05 -6.17
C LEU A 100 3.74 1.26 -6.74
N LEU A 101 2.83 1.95 -7.41
CA LEU A 101 1.76 1.36 -8.22
C LEU A 101 1.95 1.75 -9.68
N ARG A 102 1.87 0.80 -10.58
CA ARG A 102 1.96 1.02 -12.03
C ARG A 102 0.98 0.14 -12.78
N VAL A 103 0.43 0.65 -13.88
CA VAL A 103 -0.26 -0.16 -14.87
C VAL A 103 0.55 -0.08 -16.17
N LEU A 104 0.98 -1.25 -16.63
CA LEU A 104 1.94 -1.39 -17.71
C LEU A 104 1.31 -2.12 -18.90
N ASP A 105 1.68 -1.72 -20.12
CA ASP A 105 1.33 -2.42 -21.35
C ASP A 105 2.13 -3.73 -21.51
N LYS A 106 1.89 -4.45 -22.61
CA LYS A 106 2.60 -5.69 -22.96
C LYS A 106 4.12 -5.51 -23.09
N ASN A 107 4.59 -4.28 -23.38
CA ASN A 107 6.01 -3.94 -23.49
C ASN A 107 6.59 -3.43 -22.15
N ARG A 108 5.84 -3.54 -21.07
CA ARG A 108 6.20 -3.03 -19.73
C ARG A 108 6.34 -1.50 -19.66
N LYS A 109 5.72 -0.79 -20.59
CA LYS A 109 5.64 0.67 -20.58
C LYS A 109 4.43 1.12 -19.77
N LEU A 110 4.59 2.19 -18.99
CA LEU A 110 3.51 2.81 -18.25
C LEU A 110 2.42 3.31 -19.22
N ILE A 111 1.17 2.93 -18.97
CA ILE A 111 0.05 3.31 -19.86
C ILE A 111 -0.40 4.75 -19.62
N SER A 112 -0.26 5.26 -18.40
CA SER A 112 -0.63 6.62 -18.01
C SER A 112 -0.01 6.97 -16.67
N GLU A 113 0.45 8.21 -16.52
CA GLU A 113 0.88 8.73 -15.21
C GLU A 113 -0.27 8.76 -14.20
N CYS A 114 -1.50 9.02 -14.66
CA CYS A 114 -2.69 8.95 -13.80
C CYS A 114 -3.01 7.52 -13.30
N ALA A 115 -2.42 6.50 -13.92
CA ALA A 115 -2.52 5.10 -13.53
C ALA A 115 -1.32 4.64 -12.68
N SER A 116 -0.64 5.57 -12.03
CA SER A 116 0.52 5.28 -11.19
C SER A 116 0.47 6.04 -9.87
N ALA A 117 1.20 5.50 -8.88
CA ALA A 117 1.49 6.17 -7.62
C ALA A 117 2.92 5.83 -7.22
N ASP A 118 3.68 6.85 -6.83
CA ASP A 118 5.08 6.73 -6.43
C ASP A 118 5.31 7.60 -5.20
N PHE A 119 5.38 6.96 -4.04
CA PHE A 119 5.57 7.62 -2.77
C PHE A 119 6.77 7.05 -2.03
N ASP A 120 7.53 7.91 -1.38
CA ASP A 120 8.48 7.54 -0.34
C ASP A 120 8.17 8.31 0.95
N TYR A 121 8.81 7.92 2.07
CA TYR A 121 8.58 8.55 3.35
C TYR A 121 8.85 10.07 3.32
N LYS A 122 9.90 10.53 2.64
CA LYS A 122 10.25 11.97 2.57
C LYS A 122 9.21 12.76 1.80
N LYS A 123 8.78 12.24 0.65
CA LYS A 123 7.69 12.85 -0.15
C LYS A 123 6.39 12.91 0.65
N ALA A 124 6.05 11.83 1.36
CA ALA A 124 4.86 11.78 2.21
C ALA A 124 4.92 12.78 3.35
N ALA A 125 6.06 12.86 4.05
CA ALA A 125 6.26 13.78 5.19
C ALA A 125 6.28 15.26 4.79
N ALA A 126 6.67 15.56 3.55
CA ALA A 126 6.67 16.93 2.99
C ALA A 126 5.37 17.28 2.23
N SER A 127 4.44 16.34 2.11
CA SER A 127 3.21 16.54 1.34
C SER A 127 2.27 17.53 2.02
N THR A 128 1.65 18.39 1.21
CA THR A 128 0.53 19.25 1.62
C THR A 128 -0.84 18.61 1.38
N ASP A 129 -0.87 17.39 0.85
CA ASP A 129 -2.09 16.61 0.65
C ASP A 129 -2.65 16.18 2.01
N THR A 130 -3.85 16.65 2.33
CA THR A 130 -4.53 16.42 3.62
C THR A 130 -4.97 14.96 3.83
N THR A 131 -4.84 14.11 2.82
CA THR A 131 -5.10 12.67 2.93
C THR A 131 -3.91 11.89 3.51
N TRP A 132 -2.75 12.55 3.72
CA TRP A 132 -1.65 12.01 4.48
C TRP A 132 -1.83 12.31 5.97
N HIS A 133 -1.56 11.31 6.78
CA HIS A 133 -1.63 11.38 8.23
C HIS A 133 -0.29 10.96 8.84
N LYS A 134 -0.02 11.49 10.01
CA LYS A 134 1.14 11.11 10.82
C LYS A 134 0.67 10.45 12.10
N SER A 135 1.20 9.26 12.37
CA SER A 135 1.04 8.57 13.66
C SER A 135 2.32 8.71 14.47
N ALA A 136 2.16 8.99 15.75
CA ALA A 136 3.30 9.15 16.65
C ALA A 136 3.80 7.78 17.16
N ASN A 137 5.04 7.77 17.53
CA ASN A 137 5.81 6.62 18.01
C ASN A 137 5.18 5.76 19.11
N ASN A 138 4.49 6.41 20.05
CA ASN A 138 3.90 5.77 21.21
C ASN A 138 2.62 4.96 20.89
N SER A 139 2.27 4.87 19.62
CA SER A 139 1.10 4.14 19.14
C SER A 139 1.41 2.71 18.67
N ASP A 140 2.64 2.24 18.85
CA ASP A 140 2.99 0.86 18.47
C ASP A 140 2.57 -0.15 19.55
N PRO A 141 1.49 -0.91 19.34
CA PRO A 141 1.05 -1.91 20.30
C PRO A 141 1.93 -3.18 20.31
N ILE A 142 2.87 -3.29 19.36
CA ILE A 142 3.68 -4.50 19.12
C ILE A 142 5.08 -4.32 19.66
N ASP A 143 5.62 -3.12 19.58
CA ASP A 143 6.88 -2.76 20.22
C ASP A 143 6.66 -1.54 21.13
N PRO A 144 6.32 -1.76 22.38
CA PRO A 144 6.08 -0.67 23.34
C PRO A 144 7.37 0.08 23.73
N ASN A 145 8.52 -0.32 23.20
CA ASN A 145 9.76 0.38 23.47
C ASN A 145 9.81 1.69 22.68
N PRO A 146 9.68 2.86 23.33
CA PRO A 146 9.64 4.15 22.65
C PRO A 146 10.94 4.50 21.91
N GLN A 147 12.02 3.76 22.15
CA GLN A 147 13.31 3.96 21.47
C GLN A 147 13.34 3.27 20.09
N ASN A 148 12.48 2.28 19.85
CA ASN A 148 12.43 1.52 18.60
C ASN A 148 11.24 1.92 17.71
N SER A 149 10.35 2.75 18.21
CA SER A 149 9.17 3.18 17.47
C SER A 149 9.52 4.39 16.60
N ASN A 150 9.26 4.29 15.31
CA ASN A 150 9.44 5.39 14.37
C ASN A 150 8.12 6.04 14.02
N ASP A 151 8.15 7.33 13.71
CA ASP A 151 7.01 8.01 13.11
C ASP A 151 6.54 7.27 11.87
N VAL A 152 5.24 7.16 11.70
CA VAL A 152 4.63 6.53 10.54
C VAL A 152 3.84 7.58 9.76
N MET A 153 4.11 7.68 8.46
CA MET A 153 3.27 8.41 7.52
C MET A 153 2.33 7.42 6.84
N TRP A 154 1.05 7.71 6.81
CA TRP A 154 0.09 6.82 6.16
C TRP A 154 -0.97 7.61 5.39
N LYS A 155 -1.52 6.98 4.39
CA LYS A 155 -2.53 7.53 3.49
C LYS A 155 -3.75 6.63 3.48
N ASP A 156 -4.92 7.25 3.57
CA ASP A 156 -6.20 6.57 3.47
C ASP A 156 -6.36 5.84 2.13
N TRP A 157 -7.29 4.89 2.11
CA TRP A 157 -7.66 4.19 0.90
C TRP A 157 -8.02 5.15 -0.22
N THR A 158 -7.19 5.13 -1.25
CA THR A 158 -7.26 6.04 -2.40
C THR A 158 -7.70 5.24 -3.63
N PRO A 159 -8.82 5.59 -4.27
CA PRO A 159 -9.21 4.96 -5.52
C PRO A 159 -8.41 5.53 -6.69
N VAL A 160 -8.05 4.65 -7.63
CA VAL A 160 -7.45 5.01 -8.92
C VAL A 160 -8.32 4.40 -10.02
N GLY A 161 -8.84 5.25 -10.89
CA GLY A 161 -9.55 4.85 -12.10
C GLY A 161 -8.62 4.85 -13.30
N VAL A 162 -8.55 3.74 -14.01
CA VAL A 162 -7.73 3.60 -15.22
C VAL A 162 -8.65 3.39 -16.41
N ASN A 163 -8.61 4.33 -17.38
CA ASN A 163 -9.35 4.18 -18.63
C ASN A 163 -8.65 3.16 -19.52
N LEU A 164 -9.34 2.09 -19.86
CA LEU A 164 -8.84 0.97 -20.64
C LEU A 164 -9.31 0.97 -22.09
N SER A 165 -10.12 1.93 -22.53
CA SER A 165 -10.77 1.93 -23.85
C SER A 165 -9.76 1.82 -25.02
N ALA A 166 -8.57 2.37 -24.87
CA ALA A 166 -7.51 2.30 -25.89
C ALA A 166 -6.75 0.96 -25.91
N TYR A 167 -7.03 0.03 -24.98
CA TYR A 167 -6.28 -1.20 -24.79
C TYR A 167 -7.13 -2.45 -24.98
N ASP A 168 -8.27 -2.34 -25.67
CA ASP A 168 -9.16 -3.47 -25.96
C ASP A 168 -8.39 -4.62 -26.62
N GLY A 169 -8.61 -5.85 -26.14
CA GLY A 169 -7.93 -7.05 -26.60
C GLY A 169 -6.46 -7.16 -26.18
N GLN A 170 -5.94 -6.27 -25.34
CA GLN A 170 -4.55 -6.27 -24.89
C GLN A 170 -4.42 -6.78 -23.44
N ASP A 171 -3.25 -7.38 -23.17
CA ASP A 171 -2.87 -7.74 -21.81
C ASP A 171 -2.12 -6.59 -21.14
N LEU A 172 -2.62 -6.18 -19.99
CA LEU A 172 -1.98 -5.22 -19.12
C LEU A 172 -1.40 -5.90 -17.87
N THR A 173 -0.43 -5.27 -17.24
CA THR A 173 0.12 -5.73 -15.95
C THR A 173 -0.08 -4.63 -14.92
N VAL A 174 -0.85 -4.93 -13.87
CA VAL A 174 -0.88 -4.12 -12.65
C VAL A 174 0.26 -4.58 -11.76
N GLN A 175 1.10 -3.66 -11.35
CA GLN A 175 2.28 -3.90 -10.51
C GLN A 175 2.21 -3.01 -9.27
N LEU A 176 2.38 -3.64 -8.11
CA LEU A 176 2.58 -2.97 -6.82
C LEU A 176 3.89 -3.44 -6.22
#